data_25d54b655b3ac98cfafd0837cb86d469
#
_entry.id   25d54b655b3ac98cfafd0837cb86d469
#
_cell.length_a   1.000
_cell.length_b   1.000
_cell.length_c   1.000
_cell.angle_alpha   90.00
_cell.angle_beta   90.00
_cell.angle_gamma   90.00
#
_symmetry.space_group_name_H-M   'P 1'
#
loop_
_entity.id
_entity.type
_entity.pdbx_description
1 polymer ?
#
loop_
_entity_poly.entity_id
_entity_poly.type
_entity_poly.pdbx_seq_one_letter_code
_entity_poly.pdbx_strand_id
1 'polypeptide(L)'
;MKEMLEAARAAKGEVAGLSTEQKNAALNAMADALIAGQTEILDANALDMASAKEHISPVMLDRLKLTKERIAGMAQGIREVTALPDPVGRVLQTHIREDGLEIQKVSVPMGVIAIIYESRPNVTSDAAALAIKSGNAC
;
A
#
# COMPACT_ATOMS: atom_id res chain seq x y z
N MET A 1 -16.17 -5.91 -9.65
CA MET A 1 -15.52 -4.58 -9.84
C MET A 1 -16.32 -3.45 -9.23
N LYS A 2 -17.62 -3.26 -9.57
CA LYS A 2 -18.45 -2.15 -9.04
C LYS A 2 -18.50 -2.17 -7.49
N GLU A 3 -18.83 -3.30 -6.89
CA GLU A 3 -18.91 -3.47 -5.43
C GLU A 3 -17.58 -3.14 -4.72
N MET A 4 -16.46 -3.57 -5.29
CA MET A 4 -15.12 -3.27 -4.76
C MET A 4 -14.82 -1.77 -4.79
N LEU A 5 -15.20 -1.07 -5.86
CA LEU A 5 -15.04 0.38 -5.96
C LEU A 5 -15.98 1.13 -5.00
N GLU A 6 -17.19 0.63 -4.79
CA GLU A 6 -18.12 1.18 -3.80
C GLU A 6 -17.61 0.99 -2.37
N ALA A 7 -17.02 -0.18 -2.05
CA ALA A 7 -16.39 -0.44 -0.76
C ALA A 7 -15.18 0.49 -0.51
N ALA A 8 -14.29 0.64 -1.50
CA ALA A 8 -13.16 1.57 -1.40
C ALA A 8 -13.63 3.02 -1.22
N ARG A 9 -14.69 3.42 -1.95
CA ARG A 9 -15.29 4.76 -1.81
C ARG A 9 -15.90 4.98 -0.43
N ALA A 10 -16.53 3.96 0.15
CA ALA A 10 -17.10 4.06 1.50
C ALA A 10 -16.01 4.18 2.57
N ALA A 11 -14.90 3.42 2.42
CA ALA A 11 -13.80 3.40 3.38
C ALA A 11 -12.91 4.67 3.35
N LYS A 12 -12.91 5.44 2.26
CA LYS A 12 -11.97 6.56 2.06
C LYS A 12 -11.95 7.58 3.20
N GLY A 13 -13.12 7.90 3.75
CA GLY A 13 -13.25 8.89 4.82
C GLY A 13 -12.67 8.40 6.14
N GLU A 14 -12.91 7.13 6.46
CA GLU A 14 -12.37 6.48 7.65
C GLU A 14 -10.84 6.37 7.56
N VAL A 15 -10.31 5.90 6.42
CA VAL A 15 -8.85 5.78 6.20
C VAL A 15 -8.17 7.15 6.25
N ALA A 16 -8.78 8.19 5.68
CA ALA A 16 -8.26 9.56 5.72
C ALA A 16 -8.20 10.15 7.14
N GLY A 17 -9.08 9.70 8.04
CA GLY A 17 -9.16 10.14 9.45
C GLY A 17 -8.26 9.36 10.41
N LEU A 18 -7.55 8.32 9.96
CA LEU A 18 -6.66 7.54 10.82
C LEU A 18 -5.48 8.37 11.32
N SER A 19 -5.15 8.21 12.61
CA SER A 19 -3.92 8.77 13.17
C SER A 19 -2.67 8.05 12.62
N THR A 20 -1.51 8.68 12.76
CA THR A 20 -0.22 8.07 12.39
C THR A 20 0.00 6.73 13.10
N GLU A 21 -0.37 6.64 14.38
CA GLU A 21 -0.25 5.42 15.20
C GLU A 21 -1.16 4.31 14.66
N GLN A 22 -2.41 4.65 14.30
CA GLN A 22 -3.36 3.69 13.74
C GLN A 22 -2.89 3.17 12.37
N LYS A 23 -2.40 4.05 11.48
CA LYS A 23 -1.80 3.66 10.20
C LYS A 23 -0.60 2.74 10.41
N ASN A 24 0.29 3.11 11.33
CA ASN A 24 1.50 2.32 11.62
C ASN A 24 1.15 0.96 12.23
N ALA A 25 0.15 0.87 13.10
CA ALA A 25 -0.34 -0.39 13.65
C ALA A 25 -0.92 -1.30 12.55
N ALA A 26 -1.72 -0.76 11.64
CA ALA A 26 -2.26 -1.49 10.50
C ALA A 26 -1.14 -2.01 9.58
N LEU A 27 -0.15 -1.19 9.27
CA LEU A 27 0.99 -1.57 8.43
C LEU A 27 1.82 -2.68 9.08
N ASN A 28 2.10 -2.61 10.38
CA ASN A 28 2.80 -3.67 11.08
C ASN A 28 2.00 -4.98 11.09
N ALA A 29 0.68 -4.90 11.31
CA ALA A 29 -0.19 -6.07 11.22
C ALA A 29 -0.19 -6.70 9.82
N MET A 30 -0.16 -5.88 8.75
CA MET A 30 -0.02 -6.38 7.37
C MET A 30 1.32 -7.09 7.16
N ALA A 31 2.43 -6.54 7.65
CA ALA A 31 3.75 -7.15 7.55
C ALA A 31 3.79 -8.50 8.28
N ASP A 32 3.20 -8.57 9.47
CA ASP A 32 3.14 -9.80 10.27
C ASP A 32 2.23 -10.86 9.61
N ALA A 33 1.11 -10.43 9.02
CA ALA A 33 0.21 -11.32 8.27
C ALA A 33 0.88 -11.94 7.03
N LEU A 34 1.73 -11.20 6.30
CA LEU A 34 2.51 -11.74 5.18
C LEU A 34 3.45 -12.85 5.64
N ILE A 35 4.11 -12.67 6.77
CA ILE A 35 5.00 -13.70 7.33
C ILE A 35 4.21 -14.91 7.82
N ALA A 36 3.10 -14.68 8.53
CA ALA A 36 2.25 -15.76 9.05
C ALA A 36 1.60 -16.58 7.91
N GLY A 37 1.14 -15.92 6.84
CA GLY A 37 0.52 -16.55 5.66
C GLY A 37 1.52 -17.06 4.62
N GLN A 38 2.82 -17.07 4.89
CA GLN A 38 3.87 -17.36 3.91
C GLN A 38 3.67 -18.68 3.18
N THR A 39 3.26 -19.75 3.88
CA THR A 39 3.06 -21.07 3.28
C THR A 39 1.93 -21.03 2.25
N GLU A 40 0.78 -20.48 2.63
CA GLU A 40 -0.39 -20.36 1.74
C GLU A 40 -0.07 -19.52 0.50
N ILE A 41 0.64 -18.40 0.69
CA ILE A 41 1.08 -17.52 -0.42
C ILE A 41 2.01 -18.27 -1.37
N LEU A 42 2.97 -19.04 -0.86
CA LEU A 42 3.89 -19.81 -1.69
C LEU A 42 3.20 -20.95 -2.45
N ASP A 43 2.23 -21.62 -1.81
CA ASP A 43 1.45 -22.70 -2.45
C ASP A 43 0.60 -22.12 -3.60
N ALA A 44 -0.08 -20.98 -3.38
CA ALA A 44 -0.82 -20.28 -4.43
C ALA A 44 0.11 -19.81 -5.58
N ASN A 45 1.27 -19.25 -5.24
CA ASN A 45 2.25 -18.80 -6.23
C ASN A 45 2.83 -19.96 -7.06
N ALA A 46 2.98 -21.15 -6.46
CA ALA A 46 3.42 -22.35 -7.21
C ALA A 46 2.42 -22.75 -8.30
N LEU A 47 1.11 -22.60 -8.05
CA LEU A 47 0.06 -22.84 -9.06
C LEU A 47 0.12 -21.79 -10.16
N ASP A 48 0.29 -20.50 -9.81
CA ASP A 48 0.45 -19.41 -10.78
C ASP A 48 1.68 -19.64 -11.67
N MET A 49 2.80 -20.03 -11.07
CA MET A 49 4.05 -20.32 -11.79
C MET A 49 3.87 -21.47 -12.78
N ALA A 50 3.17 -22.53 -12.38
CA ALA A 50 2.90 -23.67 -13.25
C ALA A 50 2.03 -23.28 -14.44
N SER A 51 0.97 -22.49 -14.20
CA SER A 51 0.07 -22.00 -15.24
C SER A 51 0.75 -21.02 -16.20
N ALA A 52 1.61 -20.14 -15.68
CA ALA A 52 2.25 -19.09 -16.48
C ALA A 52 3.43 -19.57 -17.34
N LYS A 53 4.03 -20.71 -17.00
CA LYS A 53 5.30 -21.18 -17.57
C LYS A 53 5.36 -21.22 -19.10
N GLU A 54 4.23 -21.54 -19.75
CA GLU A 54 4.14 -21.65 -21.21
C GLU A 54 3.65 -20.37 -21.90
N HIS A 55 3.24 -19.35 -21.10
CA HIS A 55 2.55 -18.19 -21.61
C HIS A 55 3.33 -16.88 -21.44
N ILE A 56 4.35 -16.85 -20.57
CA ILE A 56 5.13 -15.62 -20.31
C ILE A 56 6.63 -15.88 -20.50
N SER A 57 7.38 -14.79 -20.73
CA SER A 57 8.84 -14.88 -20.88
C SER A 57 9.54 -15.30 -19.57
N PRO A 58 10.76 -15.87 -19.65
CA PRO A 58 11.52 -16.23 -18.44
C PRO A 58 11.75 -15.06 -17.47
N VAL A 59 11.90 -13.85 -18.00
CA VAL A 59 12.04 -12.62 -17.19
C VAL A 59 10.74 -12.30 -16.41
N MET A 60 9.59 -12.45 -17.07
CA MET A 60 8.30 -12.25 -16.42
C MET A 60 8.01 -13.35 -15.40
N LEU A 61 8.42 -14.59 -15.71
CA LEU A 61 8.29 -15.72 -14.79
C LEU A 61 9.12 -15.50 -13.52
N ASP A 62 10.35 -14.99 -13.63
CA ASP A 62 11.15 -14.64 -12.45
C ASP A 62 10.50 -13.53 -11.62
N ARG A 63 9.88 -12.55 -12.26
CA ARG A 63 9.13 -11.47 -11.56
C ARG A 63 7.88 -11.97 -10.84
N LEU A 64 7.22 -12.99 -11.39
CA LEU A 64 6.03 -13.62 -10.79
C LEU A 64 6.42 -14.49 -9.59
N LYS A 65 7.61 -15.09 -9.61
CA LYS A 65 8.05 -16.04 -8.59
C LYS A 65 8.19 -15.39 -7.23
N LEU A 66 7.56 -15.96 -6.21
CA LEU A 66 7.81 -15.67 -4.80
C LEU A 66 8.74 -16.71 -4.18
N THR A 67 9.50 -16.29 -3.18
CA THR A 67 10.29 -17.12 -2.28
C THR A 67 10.09 -16.62 -0.85
N LYS A 68 10.53 -17.38 0.13
CA LYS A 68 10.50 -16.96 1.54
C LYS A 68 11.22 -15.64 1.75
N GLU A 69 12.36 -15.46 1.10
CA GLU A 69 13.17 -14.25 1.17
C GLU A 69 12.47 -13.07 0.51
N ARG A 70 11.78 -13.27 -0.62
CA ARG A 70 11.00 -12.24 -1.30
C ARG A 70 9.81 -11.79 -0.42
N ILE A 71 9.09 -12.73 0.21
CA ILE A 71 7.99 -12.41 1.14
C ILE A 71 8.53 -11.68 2.38
N ALA A 72 9.66 -12.11 2.92
CA ALA A 72 10.31 -11.40 4.03
C ALA A 72 10.71 -9.98 3.62
N GLY A 73 11.22 -9.80 2.40
CA GLY A 73 11.51 -8.47 1.82
C GLY A 73 10.29 -7.59 1.68
N MET A 74 9.13 -8.15 1.25
CA MET A 74 7.85 -7.43 1.20
C MET A 74 7.43 -6.95 2.59
N ALA A 75 7.46 -7.82 3.59
CA ALA A 75 7.15 -7.46 4.97
C ALA A 75 8.10 -6.39 5.52
N GLN A 76 9.39 -6.49 5.21
CA GLN A 76 10.38 -5.48 5.59
C GLN A 76 10.10 -4.13 4.91
N GLY A 77 9.76 -4.11 3.62
CA GLY A 77 9.36 -2.90 2.90
C GLY A 77 8.17 -2.20 3.54
N ILE A 78 7.15 -2.94 3.99
CA ILE A 78 6.02 -2.36 4.73
C ILE A 78 6.49 -1.73 6.04
N ARG A 79 7.39 -2.38 6.80
CA ARG A 79 7.94 -1.82 8.05
C ARG A 79 8.77 -0.56 7.79
N GLU A 80 9.48 -0.48 6.67
CA GLU A 80 10.19 0.72 6.25
C GLU A 80 9.21 1.87 5.95
N VAL A 81 8.10 1.59 5.27
CA VAL A 81 7.01 2.57 5.07
C VAL A 81 6.43 3.04 6.42
N THR A 82 6.32 2.15 7.40
CA THR A 82 5.87 2.51 8.76
C THR A 82 6.79 3.56 9.41
N ALA A 83 8.10 3.44 9.19
CA ALA A 83 9.10 4.37 9.74
C ALA A 83 9.11 5.75 9.07
N LEU A 84 8.51 5.90 7.88
CA LEU A 84 8.44 7.19 7.20
C LEU A 84 7.56 8.19 7.97
N PRO A 85 7.85 9.50 7.89
CA PRO A 85 6.94 10.54 8.39
C PRO A 85 5.57 10.43 7.74
N ASP A 86 4.52 10.71 8.52
CA ASP A 86 3.16 10.78 7.95
C ASP A 86 3.08 11.93 6.94
N PRO A 87 2.65 11.66 5.69
CA PRO A 87 2.54 12.71 4.69
C PRO A 87 1.26 13.55 4.83
N VAL A 88 0.28 13.10 5.61
CA VAL A 88 -1.02 13.77 5.78
C VAL A 88 -0.92 14.86 6.85
N GLY A 89 -1.54 16.00 6.61
CA GLY A 89 -1.59 17.11 7.57
C GLY A 89 -0.30 17.95 7.64
N ARG A 90 0.68 17.73 6.74
CA ARG A 90 1.91 18.54 6.72
C ARG A 90 1.63 19.93 6.17
N VAL A 91 2.04 20.96 6.90
CA VAL A 91 2.04 22.34 6.39
C VAL A 91 3.17 22.48 5.38
N LEU A 92 2.79 22.70 4.12
CA LEU A 92 3.72 22.84 2.99
C LEU A 92 4.15 24.31 2.79
N GLN A 93 3.27 25.24 3.13
CA GLN A 93 3.50 26.67 3.01
C GLN A 93 2.58 27.41 3.98
N THR A 94 3.08 28.50 4.56
CA THR A 94 2.28 29.45 5.34
C THR A 94 2.43 30.85 4.71
N HIS A 95 1.32 31.57 4.59
CA HIS A 95 1.26 32.95 4.15
C HIS A 95 0.44 33.76 5.14
N ILE A 96 1.02 34.86 5.65
CA ILE A 96 0.32 35.78 6.54
C ILE A 96 -0.03 37.04 5.72
N ARG A 97 -1.32 37.35 5.65
CA ARG A 97 -1.81 38.53 4.97
C ARG A 97 -1.55 39.78 5.82
N GLU A 98 -1.64 40.96 5.19
CA GLU A 98 -1.48 42.26 5.88
C GLU A 98 -2.51 42.48 6.98
N ASP A 99 -3.70 41.91 6.89
CA ASP A 99 -4.76 41.91 7.88
C ASP A 99 -4.56 40.91 9.04
N GLY A 100 -3.42 40.18 9.05
CA GLY A 100 -3.07 39.18 10.06
C GLY A 100 -3.67 37.81 9.86
N LEU A 101 -4.44 37.56 8.77
CA LEU A 101 -4.97 36.25 8.46
C LEU A 101 -3.84 35.30 8.04
N GLU A 102 -3.71 34.15 8.74
CA GLU A 102 -2.79 33.08 8.41
C GLU A 102 -3.46 32.07 7.48
N ILE A 103 -2.86 31.85 6.30
CA ILE A 103 -3.30 30.90 5.30
C ILE A 103 -2.25 29.81 5.20
N GLN A 104 -2.64 28.55 5.41
CA GLN A 104 -1.74 27.39 5.31
C GLN A 104 -2.13 26.48 4.15
N LYS A 105 -1.12 26.05 3.37
CA LYS A 105 -1.23 24.96 2.39
C LYS A 105 -0.89 23.66 3.09
N VAL A 106 -1.87 22.77 3.25
CA VAL A 106 -1.73 21.52 3.98
C VAL A 106 -1.92 20.34 3.03
N SER A 107 -1.10 19.28 3.19
CA SER A 107 -1.25 18.04 2.43
C SER A 107 -2.45 17.23 2.93
N VAL A 108 -3.23 16.68 1.99
CA VAL A 108 -4.41 15.85 2.26
C VAL A 108 -4.39 14.58 1.42
N PRO A 109 -5.07 13.49 1.83
CA PRO A 109 -5.22 12.30 1.02
C PRO A 109 -5.93 12.58 -0.31
N MET A 110 -5.61 11.81 -1.35
CA MET A 110 -6.30 11.88 -2.65
C MET A 110 -7.69 11.26 -2.59
N GLY A 111 -7.89 10.30 -1.68
CA GLY A 111 -9.16 9.59 -1.45
C GLY A 111 -9.13 8.13 -1.85
N VAL A 112 -9.40 7.79 -3.10
CA VAL A 112 -9.32 6.41 -3.63
C VAL A 112 -8.29 6.37 -4.75
N ILE A 113 -7.36 5.42 -4.67
CA ILE A 113 -6.30 5.20 -5.67
C ILE A 113 -6.56 3.86 -6.36
N ALA A 114 -6.68 3.87 -7.69
CA ALA A 114 -6.72 2.66 -8.49
C ALA A 114 -5.32 2.36 -9.02
N ILE A 115 -4.86 1.12 -8.81
CA ILE A 115 -3.53 0.66 -9.23
C ILE A 115 -3.71 -0.53 -10.15
N ILE A 116 -3.17 -0.43 -11.37
CA ILE A 116 -3.21 -1.50 -12.38
C ILE A 116 -1.79 -2.00 -12.58
N TYR A 117 -1.58 -3.29 -12.37
CA TYR A 117 -0.27 -3.94 -12.51
C TYR A 117 -0.42 -5.37 -13.00
N GLU A 118 0.68 -5.96 -13.46
CA GLU A 118 0.74 -7.30 -14.04
C GLU A 118 1.99 -8.04 -13.56
N SER A 119 1.83 -9.34 -13.27
CA SER A 119 2.93 -10.29 -12.97
C SER A 119 3.93 -9.82 -11.89
N ARG A 120 3.46 -9.10 -10.89
CA ARG A 120 4.28 -8.58 -9.79
C ARG A 120 3.56 -8.70 -8.46
N PRO A 121 3.61 -9.86 -7.80
CA PRO A 121 2.85 -10.08 -6.56
C PRO A 121 3.24 -9.12 -5.41
N ASN A 122 4.49 -8.64 -5.36
CA ASN A 122 4.93 -7.66 -4.39
C ASN A 122 4.21 -6.29 -4.51
N VAL A 123 3.76 -5.92 -5.72
CA VAL A 123 3.08 -4.63 -5.93
C VAL A 123 1.79 -4.54 -5.11
N THR A 124 1.12 -5.67 -4.87
CA THR A 124 -0.10 -5.72 -4.03
C THR A 124 0.19 -5.18 -2.62
N SER A 125 1.23 -5.67 -1.97
CA SER A 125 1.62 -5.25 -0.62
C SER A 125 2.18 -3.83 -0.59
N ASP A 126 3.03 -3.48 -1.56
CA ASP A 126 3.65 -2.17 -1.65
C ASP A 126 2.61 -1.07 -1.87
N ALA A 127 1.68 -1.31 -2.82
CA ALA A 127 0.61 -0.39 -3.13
C ALA A 127 -0.35 -0.17 -1.95
N ALA A 128 -0.77 -1.24 -1.29
CA ALA A 128 -1.63 -1.16 -0.12
C ALA A 128 -0.94 -0.41 1.03
N ALA A 129 0.35 -0.68 1.29
CA ALA A 129 1.10 -0.01 2.33
C ALA A 129 1.23 1.50 2.09
N LEU A 130 1.59 1.89 0.87
CA LEU A 130 1.72 3.30 0.50
C LEU A 130 0.37 4.02 0.52
N ALA A 131 -0.72 3.38 0.09
CA ALA A 131 -2.06 3.93 0.14
C ALA A 131 -2.49 4.20 1.59
N ILE A 132 -2.39 3.22 2.48
CA ILE A 132 -2.74 3.35 3.91
C ILE A 132 -1.88 4.42 4.57
N LYS A 133 -0.55 4.42 4.37
CA LYS A 133 0.35 5.42 4.96
C LYS A 133 -0.04 6.84 4.56
N SER A 134 -0.46 7.03 3.31
CA SER A 134 -0.89 8.33 2.78
C SER A 134 -2.39 8.63 2.97
N GLY A 135 -3.10 7.83 3.78
CA GLY A 135 -4.50 8.06 4.14
C GLY A 135 -5.49 7.81 3.01
N ASN A 136 -5.13 6.96 2.03
CA ASN A 136 -5.96 6.64 0.88
C ASN A 136 -6.50 5.22 0.95
N ALA A 137 -7.72 5.00 0.46
CA ALA A 137 -8.20 3.68 0.09
C ALA A 137 -7.67 3.29 -1.30
N CYS A 138 -7.46 1.99 -1.58
CA CYS A 138 -7.05 1.47 -2.88
C CYS A 138 -7.79 0.16 -3.24
#